data_af665c6a8ac2a164ebb99aa7ccdea51c
#
_entry.id   af665c6a8ac2a164ebb99aa7ccdea51c
#
_cell.length_a   1.000
_cell.length_b   1.000
_cell.length_c   1.000
_cell.angle_alpha   90.00
_cell.angle_beta   90.00
_cell.angle_gamma   90.00
#
_symmetry.space_group_name_H-M   'P 1'
#
loop_
_entity.id
_entity.type
_entity.pdbx_description
1 polymer ?
#
loop_
_entity_poly.entity_id
_entity_poly.type
_entity_poly.pdbx_seq_one_letter_code
_entity_poly.pdbx_strand_id
1 'polypeptide(L)'
;MCIRDRRKTLKGVLREPEAMPLAFKINKHRHPPIVILCDISGSMDQYSRMFLHFMHAVTNDRERTHCFTFGTRLTNISRHLRRKDVDLALDSASQSVKDWSGGTRIGYCLKQFNNRWSRRVLAQGAVCILVTDGLDRDQSDGLEKEMDRLNKSVKRLIWLNPLLRYEGFEPKAQGIRKMLPYVDEFKTAHNIKSLVELSDIISSDDQESRYRLRFANG
;
A
#
# COMPACT_ATOMS: atom_id res chain seq x y z
N MET A 1 13.51 22.39 -4.36
CA MET A 1 13.42 23.82 -3.95
C MET A 1 14.12 23.98 -2.62
N CYS A 2 15.15 24.83 -2.54
CA CYS A 2 15.82 25.13 -1.28
C CYS A 2 15.03 26.19 -0.53
N ILE A 3 14.65 25.91 0.71
CA ILE A 3 13.94 26.84 1.57
C ILE A 3 14.93 27.40 2.58
N ARG A 4 14.91 28.74 2.82
CA ARG A 4 15.76 29.37 3.81
C ARG A 4 15.45 28.83 5.22
N ASP A 5 16.45 28.23 5.88
CA ASP A 5 16.31 27.78 7.28
C ASP A 5 16.57 28.97 8.23
N ARG A 6 15.51 29.68 8.58
CA ARG A 6 15.59 30.87 9.46
C ARG A 6 16.20 30.56 10.83
N ARG A 7 15.91 29.40 11.42
CA ARG A 7 16.46 29.01 12.74
C ARG A 7 17.95 28.76 12.69
N LYS A 8 18.43 28.08 11.64
CA LYS A 8 19.84 27.76 11.49
C LYS A 8 20.65 29.00 11.09
N THR A 9 20.07 29.85 10.23
CA THR A 9 20.64 31.17 9.88
C THR A 9 20.78 32.04 11.12
N LEU A 10 19.73 32.19 11.93
CA LEU A 10 19.78 33.01 13.14
C LEU A 10 20.83 32.51 14.16
N LYS A 11 20.92 31.18 14.35
CA LYS A 11 21.97 30.58 15.19
C LYS A 11 23.38 30.84 14.66
N GLY A 12 23.57 30.87 13.34
CA GLY A 12 24.85 31.23 12.71
C GLY A 12 25.22 32.69 12.96
N VAL A 13 24.29 33.60 12.73
CA VAL A 13 24.49 35.05 12.99
C VAL A 13 24.80 35.35 14.46
N LEU A 14 24.21 34.64 15.41
CA LEU A 14 24.52 34.77 16.83
C LEU A 14 25.91 34.28 17.23
N ARG A 15 26.52 33.41 16.43
CA ARG A 15 27.88 32.89 16.65
C ARG A 15 28.97 33.75 15.95
N GLU A 16 28.65 34.21 14.76
CA GLU A 16 29.52 35.00 13.91
C GLU A 16 28.72 36.18 13.30
N PRO A 17 28.61 37.29 13.99
CA PRO A 17 27.78 38.42 13.54
C PRO A 17 28.24 39.07 12.25
N GLU A 18 29.53 39.00 11.95
CA GLU A 18 30.15 39.61 10.75
C GLU A 18 29.96 38.77 9.51
N ALA A 19 29.84 37.44 9.64
CA ALA A 19 29.54 36.51 8.56
C ALA A 19 28.08 36.12 8.60
N MET A 20 27.23 36.64 7.75
CA MET A 20 25.79 36.31 7.68
C MET A 20 25.58 34.96 6.93
N PRO A 21 25.85 33.81 7.57
CA PRO A 21 25.76 32.50 6.90
C PRO A 21 24.32 32.13 6.65
N LEU A 22 23.85 32.21 5.39
CA LEU A 22 22.54 31.78 5.00
C LEU A 22 22.46 30.25 5.02
N ALA A 23 21.70 29.68 5.95
CA ALA A 23 21.42 28.27 5.99
C ALA A 23 20.20 27.93 5.14
N PHE A 24 20.33 26.90 4.30
CA PHE A 24 19.26 26.40 3.45
C PHE A 24 18.83 25.01 3.91
N LYS A 25 17.54 24.75 3.84
CA LYS A 25 16.92 23.47 4.13
C LYS A 25 16.37 22.88 2.83
N ILE A 26 16.79 21.70 2.49
CA ILE A 26 16.21 20.96 1.38
C ILE A 26 14.98 20.22 1.92
N ASN A 27 13.83 20.41 1.31
CA ASN A 27 12.67 19.57 1.60
C ASN A 27 13.02 18.12 1.26
N LYS A 28 13.16 17.28 2.26
CA LYS A 28 13.23 15.84 2.04
C LYS A 28 11.85 15.40 1.55
N HIS A 29 11.74 15.10 0.26
CA HIS A 29 10.55 14.43 -0.26
C HIS A 29 10.49 13.05 0.41
N ARG A 30 9.47 12.84 1.21
CA ARG A 30 9.16 11.54 1.77
C ARG A 30 8.25 10.82 0.78
N HIS A 31 8.59 9.60 0.43
CA HIS A 31 7.70 8.75 -0.33
C HIS A 31 6.36 8.59 0.40
N PRO A 32 5.21 8.57 -0.31
CA PRO A 32 3.93 8.32 0.31
C PRO A 32 3.95 6.96 1.02
N PRO A 33 3.19 6.78 2.09
CA PRO A 33 3.03 5.48 2.71
C PRO A 33 2.42 4.49 1.73
N ILE A 34 2.87 3.24 1.80
CA ILE A 34 2.28 2.13 1.06
C ILE A 34 1.54 1.25 2.05
N VAL A 35 0.29 0.94 1.73
CA VAL A 35 -0.51 -0.03 2.49
C VAL A 35 -0.87 -1.18 1.56
N ILE A 36 -0.56 -2.40 1.96
CA ILE A 36 -0.88 -3.61 1.22
C ILE A 36 -1.89 -4.43 2.03
N LEU A 37 -3.03 -4.71 1.43
CA LEU A 37 -4.08 -5.60 1.96
C LEU A 37 -4.10 -6.84 1.07
N CYS A 38 -3.64 -7.98 1.58
CA CYS A 38 -3.48 -9.21 0.80
C CYS A 38 -4.42 -10.30 1.29
N ASP A 39 -5.22 -10.81 0.39
CA ASP A 39 -6.07 -11.98 0.58
C ASP A 39 -5.23 -13.26 0.67
N ILE A 40 -5.53 -14.08 1.65
CA ILE A 40 -4.88 -15.37 1.90
C ILE A 40 -5.90 -16.53 1.87
N SER A 41 -7.03 -16.34 1.22
CA SER A 41 -8.03 -17.39 1.03
C SER A 41 -7.50 -18.56 0.22
N GLY A 42 -8.20 -19.71 0.26
CA GLY A 42 -7.79 -20.91 -0.44
C GLY A 42 -7.62 -20.72 -1.96
N SER A 43 -8.42 -19.86 -2.60
CA SER A 43 -8.28 -19.50 -4.01
C SER A 43 -6.99 -18.73 -4.33
N MET A 44 -6.44 -18.03 -3.33
CA MET A 44 -5.21 -17.25 -3.42
C MET A 44 -3.96 -18.05 -3.04
N ASP A 45 -4.09 -19.28 -2.58
CA ASP A 45 -3.01 -20.06 -1.95
C ASP A 45 -1.78 -20.21 -2.84
N GLN A 46 -1.99 -20.51 -4.13
CA GLN A 46 -0.90 -20.63 -5.11
C GLN A 46 -0.10 -19.33 -5.33
N TYR A 47 -0.67 -18.17 -5.00
CA TYR A 47 -0.03 -16.86 -5.14
C TYR A 47 0.50 -16.30 -3.82
N SER A 48 0.06 -16.83 -2.70
CA SER A 48 0.29 -16.29 -1.36
C SER A 48 1.77 -16.13 -1.05
N ARG A 49 2.60 -17.15 -1.36
CA ARG A 49 4.05 -17.08 -1.14
C ARG A 49 4.71 -15.97 -1.98
N MET A 50 4.31 -15.83 -3.24
CA MET A 50 4.81 -14.78 -4.13
C MET A 50 4.48 -13.38 -3.57
N PHE A 51 3.24 -13.18 -3.11
CA PHE A 51 2.84 -11.90 -2.52
C PHE A 51 3.54 -11.62 -1.20
N LEU A 52 3.80 -12.64 -0.36
CA LEU A 52 4.60 -12.46 0.85
C LEU A 52 6.02 -12.01 0.55
N HIS A 53 6.69 -12.59 -0.46
CA HIS A 53 8.00 -12.14 -0.93
C HIS A 53 7.95 -10.68 -1.41
N PHE A 54 6.94 -10.33 -2.21
CA PHE A 54 6.75 -8.95 -2.67
C PHE A 54 6.55 -7.98 -1.50
N MET A 55 5.66 -8.31 -0.57
CA MET A 55 5.42 -7.49 0.62
C MET A 55 6.68 -7.33 1.48
N HIS A 56 7.49 -8.39 1.61
CA HIS A 56 8.78 -8.34 2.29
C HIS A 56 9.73 -7.37 1.60
N ALA A 57 9.90 -7.50 0.28
CA ALA A 57 10.77 -6.62 -0.51
C ALA A 57 10.37 -5.15 -0.37
N VAL A 58 9.08 -4.83 -0.56
CA VAL A 58 8.56 -3.45 -0.42
C VAL A 58 8.72 -2.91 1.01
N THR A 59 8.54 -3.77 2.03
CA THR A 59 8.68 -3.37 3.44
C THR A 59 10.12 -3.02 3.80
N ASN A 60 11.10 -3.68 3.20
CA ASN A 60 12.52 -3.44 3.47
C ASN A 60 13.12 -2.34 2.58
N ASP A 61 12.51 -2.06 1.42
CA ASP A 61 12.90 -0.93 0.55
C ASP A 61 12.36 0.42 1.04
N ARG A 62 11.19 0.44 1.68
CA ARG A 62 10.48 1.67 2.06
C ARG A 62 10.15 1.74 3.55
N GLU A 63 10.56 2.82 4.21
CA GLU A 63 10.36 3.03 5.66
C GLU A 63 8.88 3.00 6.09
N ARG A 64 7.96 3.41 5.20
CA ARG A 64 6.55 3.64 5.52
C ARG A 64 5.65 2.66 4.78
N THR A 65 5.91 1.37 4.96
CA THR A 65 5.09 0.29 4.41
C THR A 65 4.33 -0.41 5.54
N HIS A 66 3.04 -0.65 5.29
CA HIS A 66 2.15 -1.37 6.20
C HIS A 66 1.48 -2.52 5.45
N CYS A 67 1.72 -3.74 5.92
CA CYS A 67 1.22 -4.97 5.31
C CYS A 67 0.21 -5.66 6.21
N PHE A 68 -0.91 -6.02 5.61
CA PHE A 68 -1.98 -6.76 6.26
C PHE A 68 -2.35 -7.96 5.40
N THR A 69 -2.69 -9.06 6.05
CA THR A 69 -3.36 -10.19 5.40
C THR A 69 -4.80 -10.25 5.87
N PHE A 70 -5.67 -10.77 5.04
CA PHE A 70 -7.05 -11.00 5.40
C PHE A 70 -7.59 -12.30 4.76
N GLY A 71 -8.45 -12.96 5.49
CA GLY A 71 -9.26 -14.09 5.10
C GLY A 71 -10.59 -13.94 5.82
N THR A 72 -10.83 -14.69 6.89
CA THR A 72 -11.99 -14.48 7.77
C THR A 72 -11.78 -13.33 8.75
N ARG A 73 -10.54 -12.91 8.97
CA ARG A 73 -10.13 -11.79 9.84
C ARG A 73 -8.96 -11.01 9.24
N LEU A 74 -8.77 -9.80 9.71
CA LEU A 74 -7.65 -8.93 9.33
C LEU A 74 -6.48 -9.10 10.31
N THR A 75 -5.28 -9.37 9.78
CA THR A 75 -4.05 -9.52 10.56
C THR A 75 -2.99 -8.54 10.05
N ASN A 76 -2.37 -7.77 10.96
CA ASN A 76 -1.24 -6.90 10.61
C ASN A 76 0.06 -7.70 10.69
N ILE A 77 0.74 -7.88 9.57
CA ILE A 77 2.00 -8.64 9.46
C ILE A 77 3.22 -7.74 9.25
N SER A 78 3.08 -6.41 9.22
CA SER A 78 4.17 -5.46 8.94
C SER A 78 5.41 -5.70 9.79
N ARG A 79 5.21 -6.01 11.09
CA ARG A 79 6.32 -6.22 12.04
C ARG A 79 7.11 -7.49 11.72
N HIS A 80 6.44 -8.53 11.24
CA HIS A 80 7.07 -9.81 10.88
C HIS A 80 7.93 -9.64 9.62
N LEU A 81 7.45 -8.88 8.63
CA LEU A 81 8.13 -8.65 7.36
C LEU A 81 9.35 -7.70 7.46
N ARG A 82 9.54 -6.99 8.56
CA ARG A 82 10.73 -6.13 8.76
C ARG A 82 12.01 -6.89 9.10
N ARG A 83 11.93 -8.19 9.31
CA ARG A 83 13.12 -9.03 9.47
C ARG A 83 13.90 -9.06 8.17
N LYS A 84 15.24 -8.92 8.24
CA LYS A 84 16.09 -8.91 7.04
C LYS A 84 16.12 -10.26 6.34
N ASP A 85 16.16 -11.33 7.11
CA ASP A 85 16.10 -12.69 6.58
C ASP A 85 14.70 -12.99 6.06
N VAL A 86 14.62 -13.34 4.78
CA VAL A 86 13.36 -13.54 4.05
C VAL A 86 12.61 -14.75 4.60
N ASP A 87 13.28 -15.89 4.78
CA ASP A 87 12.63 -17.13 5.19
C ASP A 87 12.08 -16.99 6.61
N LEU A 88 12.87 -16.43 7.54
CA LEU A 88 12.41 -16.14 8.89
C LEU A 88 11.27 -15.11 8.94
N ALA A 89 11.24 -14.15 8.00
CA ALA A 89 10.16 -13.18 7.92
C ALA A 89 8.86 -13.83 7.45
N LEU A 90 8.94 -14.65 6.41
CA LEU A 90 7.80 -15.36 5.85
C LEU A 90 7.22 -16.38 6.83
N ASP A 91 8.06 -17.18 7.49
CA ASP A 91 7.65 -18.13 8.50
C ASP A 91 6.94 -17.43 9.66
N SER A 92 7.53 -16.34 10.16
CA SER A 92 6.94 -15.56 11.24
C SER A 92 5.60 -14.92 10.85
N ALA A 93 5.48 -14.43 9.61
CA ALA A 93 4.23 -13.90 9.08
C ALA A 93 3.17 -15.00 8.97
N SER A 94 3.53 -16.16 8.40
CA SER A 94 2.64 -17.30 8.24
C SER A 94 2.12 -17.83 9.58
N GLN A 95 2.98 -17.95 10.58
CA GLN A 95 2.59 -18.40 11.93
C GLN A 95 1.68 -17.40 12.66
N SER A 96 1.76 -16.10 12.33
CA SER A 96 0.90 -15.07 12.93
C SER A 96 -0.54 -15.09 12.41
N VAL A 97 -0.76 -15.73 11.27
CA VAL A 97 -2.05 -15.84 10.60
C VAL A 97 -2.71 -17.16 10.96
N LYS A 98 -3.91 -17.10 11.54
CA LYS A 98 -4.61 -18.27 12.05
C LYS A 98 -5.61 -18.91 11.09
N ASP A 99 -5.99 -18.18 10.04
CA ASP A 99 -7.03 -18.56 9.07
C ASP A 99 -6.49 -18.68 7.63
N TRP A 100 -5.25 -19.18 7.53
CA TRP A 100 -4.60 -19.44 6.25
C TRP A 100 -5.41 -20.44 5.42
N SER A 101 -5.58 -20.15 4.13
CA SER A 101 -6.42 -20.95 3.20
C SER A 101 -7.88 -21.11 3.63
N GLY A 102 -8.37 -20.24 4.51
CA GLY A 102 -9.76 -20.18 4.93
C GLY A 102 -10.68 -19.52 3.90
N GLY A 103 -11.87 -19.15 4.33
CA GLY A 103 -12.76 -18.34 3.50
C GLY A 103 -12.42 -16.85 3.54
N THR A 104 -12.97 -16.09 2.59
CA THR A 104 -12.75 -14.63 2.52
C THR A 104 -14.02 -13.89 2.92
N ARG A 105 -13.86 -12.92 3.83
CA ARG A 105 -14.89 -11.96 4.26
C ARG A 105 -14.39 -10.54 3.98
N ILE A 106 -14.33 -10.17 2.68
CA ILE A 106 -13.70 -8.94 2.21
C ILE A 106 -14.34 -7.73 2.89
N GLY A 107 -15.67 -7.60 2.82
CA GLY A 107 -16.39 -6.48 3.39
C GLY A 107 -16.13 -6.32 4.90
N TYR A 108 -16.15 -7.40 5.65
CA TYR A 108 -15.88 -7.39 7.09
C TYR A 108 -14.43 -6.98 7.40
N CYS A 109 -13.44 -7.51 6.67
CA CYS A 109 -12.03 -7.19 6.87
C CYS A 109 -11.72 -5.73 6.52
N LEU A 110 -12.29 -5.21 5.43
CA LEU A 110 -12.20 -3.79 5.06
C LEU A 110 -12.84 -2.89 6.12
N LYS A 111 -13.98 -3.27 6.68
CA LYS A 111 -14.61 -2.55 7.81
C LYS A 111 -13.69 -2.50 9.02
N GLN A 112 -13.05 -3.62 9.37
CA GLN A 112 -12.06 -3.64 10.46
C GLN A 112 -10.87 -2.72 10.16
N PHE A 113 -10.34 -2.77 8.93
CA PHE A 113 -9.25 -1.92 8.50
C PHE A 113 -9.62 -0.44 8.60
N ASN A 114 -10.75 -0.05 8.01
CA ASN A 114 -11.22 1.32 7.98
C ASN A 114 -11.46 1.89 9.39
N ASN A 115 -11.95 1.08 10.32
CA ASN A 115 -12.24 1.53 11.68
C ASN A 115 -10.99 1.61 12.58
N ARG A 116 -10.06 0.65 12.46
CA ARG A 116 -8.97 0.49 13.42
C ARG A 116 -7.64 1.05 12.92
N TRP A 117 -7.38 1.03 11.60
CA TRP A 117 -6.07 1.27 11.03
C TRP A 117 -6.00 2.48 10.10
N SER A 118 -7.05 2.78 9.31
CA SER A 118 -7.00 3.76 8.24
C SER A 118 -6.40 5.10 8.67
N ARG A 119 -6.85 5.67 9.78
CA ARG A 119 -6.33 6.95 10.31
C ARG A 119 -4.85 6.93 10.64
N ARG A 120 -4.29 5.76 10.97
CA ARG A 120 -2.87 5.62 11.37
C ARG A 120 -1.96 5.41 10.19
N VAL A 121 -2.41 4.65 9.18
CA VAL A 121 -1.55 4.16 8.10
C VAL A 121 -1.80 4.84 6.75
N LEU A 122 -2.97 5.44 6.54
CA LEU A 122 -3.34 6.12 5.28
C LEU A 122 -3.05 7.63 5.28
N ALA A 123 -2.49 8.16 6.35
CA ALA A 123 -2.16 9.59 6.42
C ALA A 123 -1.13 9.98 5.35
N GLN A 124 -1.17 11.25 4.91
CA GLN A 124 -0.20 11.85 3.98
C GLN A 124 -0.27 11.30 2.54
N GLY A 125 -1.46 10.96 2.07
CA GLY A 125 -1.67 10.54 0.68
C GLY A 125 -1.10 9.15 0.39
N ALA A 126 -1.44 8.17 1.22
CA ALA A 126 -1.01 6.79 1.05
C ALA A 126 -1.50 6.18 -0.28
N VAL A 127 -0.70 5.28 -0.82
CA VAL A 127 -1.10 4.36 -1.90
C VAL A 127 -1.54 3.06 -1.25
N CYS A 128 -2.74 2.59 -1.57
CA CYS A 128 -3.25 1.31 -1.10
C CYS A 128 -3.24 0.28 -2.23
N ILE A 129 -2.66 -0.87 -1.97
CA ILE A 129 -2.64 -2.02 -2.87
C ILE A 129 -3.54 -3.10 -2.27
N LEU A 130 -4.64 -3.39 -2.93
CA LEU A 130 -5.55 -4.45 -2.57
C LEU A 130 -5.28 -5.66 -3.45
N VAL A 131 -4.94 -6.79 -2.85
CA VAL A 131 -4.62 -8.05 -3.54
C VAL A 131 -5.71 -9.06 -3.19
N THR A 132 -6.57 -9.41 -4.12
CA THR A 132 -7.64 -10.40 -3.95
C THR A 132 -8.22 -10.79 -5.30
N ASP A 133 -8.77 -11.99 -5.40
CA ASP A 133 -9.55 -12.43 -6.56
C ASP A 133 -10.99 -11.87 -6.55
N GLY A 134 -11.41 -11.25 -5.46
CA GLY A 134 -12.73 -10.62 -5.33
C GLY A 134 -13.86 -11.61 -5.00
N LEU A 135 -13.54 -12.84 -4.62
CA LEU A 135 -14.52 -13.85 -4.21
C LEU A 135 -14.86 -13.67 -2.73
N ASP A 136 -15.99 -13.02 -2.44
CA ASP A 136 -16.46 -12.76 -1.07
C ASP A 136 -17.54 -13.78 -0.66
N ARG A 137 -17.39 -14.41 0.51
CA ARG A 137 -18.35 -15.38 1.06
C ARG A 137 -19.57 -14.72 1.70
N ASP A 138 -19.45 -13.51 2.19
CA ASP A 138 -20.52 -12.80 2.92
C ASP A 138 -21.55 -12.13 1.98
N GLN A 139 -21.76 -12.66 0.76
CA GLN A 139 -22.63 -12.08 -0.27
C GLN A 139 -22.36 -10.58 -0.53
N SER A 140 -21.16 -10.13 -0.17
CA SER A 140 -20.68 -8.74 -0.33
C SER A 140 -21.55 -7.68 0.36
N ASP A 141 -22.20 -8.04 1.48
CA ASP A 141 -23.00 -7.07 2.25
C ASP A 141 -22.10 -5.99 2.87
N GLY A 142 -22.42 -4.73 2.59
CA GLY A 142 -21.64 -3.57 3.03
C GLY A 142 -20.28 -3.38 2.35
N LEU A 143 -19.88 -4.25 1.41
CA LEU A 143 -18.59 -4.17 0.70
C LEU A 143 -18.43 -2.84 -0.04
N GLU A 144 -19.43 -2.40 -0.77
CA GLU A 144 -19.42 -1.14 -1.53
C GLU A 144 -19.13 0.07 -0.64
N LYS A 145 -19.80 0.13 0.51
CA LYS A 145 -19.58 1.21 1.50
C LYS A 145 -18.15 1.24 2.02
N GLU A 146 -17.58 0.08 2.31
CA GLU A 146 -16.22 0.01 2.85
C GLU A 146 -15.16 0.26 1.76
N MET A 147 -15.43 -0.10 0.50
CA MET A 147 -14.59 0.25 -0.64
C MET A 147 -14.62 1.76 -0.93
N ASP A 148 -15.80 2.38 -0.95
CA ASP A 148 -15.95 3.84 -1.10
C ASP A 148 -15.17 4.58 -0.01
N ARG A 149 -15.29 4.13 1.24
CA ARG A 149 -14.58 4.70 2.37
C ARG A 149 -13.06 4.56 2.24
N LEU A 150 -12.58 3.40 1.79
CA LEU A 150 -11.17 3.15 1.56
C LEU A 150 -10.65 4.05 0.43
N ASN A 151 -11.32 4.09 -0.71
CA ASN A 151 -10.95 4.95 -1.85
C ASN A 151 -10.83 6.42 -1.44
N LYS A 152 -11.80 6.98 -0.72
CA LYS A 152 -11.77 8.36 -0.22
C LYS A 152 -10.65 8.63 0.80
N SER A 153 -10.08 7.59 1.40
CA SER A 153 -9.05 7.71 2.44
C SER A 153 -7.62 7.62 1.89
N VAL A 154 -7.44 7.27 0.62
CA VAL A 154 -6.15 7.06 -0.03
C VAL A 154 -5.95 8.06 -1.17
N LYS A 155 -4.69 8.27 -1.59
CA LYS A 155 -4.37 9.02 -2.80
C LYS A 155 -4.64 8.19 -4.06
N ARG A 156 -4.44 6.85 -3.95
CA ARG A 156 -4.56 5.91 -5.06
C ARG A 156 -4.88 4.52 -4.53
N LEU A 157 -5.89 3.89 -5.08
CA LEU A 157 -6.29 2.52 -4.77
C LEU A 157 -6.05 1.62 -5.98
N ILE A 158 -5.09 0.71 -5.85
CA ILE A 158 -4.71 -0.24 -6.90
C ILE A 158 -5.21 -1.62 -6.49
N TRP A 159 -6.02 -2.23 -7.34
CA TRP A 159 -6.45 -3.61 -7.14
C TRP A 159 -5.69 -4.56 -8.03
N LEU A 160 -5.01 -5.53 -7.41
CA LEU A 160 -4.29 -6.61 -8.06
C LEU A 160 -5.13 -7.89 -8.00
N ASN A 161 -5.53 -8.38 -9.16
CA ASN A 161 -6.27 -9.64 -9.25
C ASN A 161 -5.46 -10.66 -10.08
N PRO A 162 -5.03 -11.77 -9.48
CA PRO A 162 -4.24 -12.79 -10.18
C PRO A 162 -5.04 -13.57 -11.23
N LEU A 163 -6.38 -13.59 -11.14
CA LEU A 163 -7.26 -14.28 -12.08
C LEU A 163 -7.39 -13.57 -13.44
N LEU A 164 -7.02 -12.31 -13.55
CA LEU A 164 -7.03 -11.55 -14.82
C LEU A 164 -6.12 -12.11 -15.91
N ARG A 165 -5.28 -13.11 -15.60
CA ARG A 165 -4.43 -13.77 -16.59
C ARG A 165 -5.19 -14.65 -17.59
N TYR A 166 -6.40 -15.06 -17.24
CA TYR A 166 -7.18 -15.96 -18.08
C TYR A 166 -7.88 -15.18 -19.20
N GLU A 167 -7.63 -15.57 -20.46
CA GLU A 167 -8.36 -15.06 -21.61
C GLU A 167 -9.85 -15.35 -21.43
N GLY A 168 -10.69 -14.33 -21.58
CA GLY A 168 -12.13 -14.45 -21.32
C GLY A 168 -12.54 -14.23 -19.86
N PHE A 169 -11.66 -13.66 -19.02
CA PHE A 169 -12.07 -13.23 -17.67
C PHE A 169 -13.22 -12.23 -17.77
N GLU A 170 -14.38 -12.64 -17.29
CA GLU A 170 -15.52 -11.75 -17.12
C GLU A 170 -15.76 -11.50 -15.63
N PRO A 171 -16.00 -10.24 -15.19
CA PRO A 171 -16.26 -9.90 -13.79
C PRO A 171 -17.66 -10.36 -13.38
N LYS A 172 -17.91 -11.68 -13.41
CA LYS A 172 -19.22 -12.27 -13.11
C LYS A 172 -19.49 -12.32 -11.61
N ALA A 173 -18.46 -12.47 -10.78
CA ALA A 173 -18.62 -12.54 -9.33
C ALA A 173 -19.16 -11.22 -8.78
N GLN A 174 -20.12 -11.31 -7.89
CA GLN A 174 -20.80 -10.15 -7.30
C GLN A 174 -19.80 -9.23 -6.54
N GLY A 175 -18.83 -9.82 -5.85
CA GLY A 175 -17.78 -9.07 -5.15
C GLY A 175 -16.97 -8.20 -6.11
N ILE A 176 -16.56 -8.74 -7.27
CA ILE A 176 -15.79 -8.00 -8.28
C ILE A 176 -16.59 -6.79 -8.79
N ARG A 177 -17.84 -6.99 -9.17
CA ARG A 177 -18.72 -5.91 -9.67
C ARG A 177 -18.90 -4.79 -8.65
N LYS A 178 -19.00 -5.14 -7.37
CA LYS A 178 -19.16 -4.19 -6.27
C LYS A 178 -17.88 -3.43 -5.93
N MET A 179 -16.70 -4.02 -6.15
CA MET A 179 -15.42 -3.40 -5.83
C MET A 179 -14.89 -2.51 -6.97
N LEU A 180 -15.09 -2.94 -8.22
CA LEU A 180 -14.49 -2.32 -9.40
C LEU A 180 -14.75 -0.81 -9.55
N PRO A 181 -15.94 -0.25 -9.26
CA PRO A 181 -16.20 1.18 -9.37
C PRO A 181 -15.38 2.06 -8.42
N TYR A 182 -14.77 1.48 -7.40
CA TYR A 182 -14.06 2.22 -6.34
C TYR A 182 -12.54 2.11 -6.45
N VAL A 183 -11.99 1.52 -7.50
CA VAL A 183 -10.54 1.39 -7.68
C VAL A 183 -10.06 2.31 -8.79
N ASP A 184 -8.89 2.93 -8.58
CA ASP A 184 -8.27 3.78 -9.58
C ASP A 184 -7.59 2.96 -10.67
N GLU A 185 -7.07 1.78 -10.30
CA GLU A 185 -6.42 0.86 -11.23
C GLU A 185 -6.76 -0.58 -10.91
N PHE A 186 -7.07 -1.34 -11.96
CA PHE A 186 -7.32 -2.77 -11.89
C PHE A 186 -6.29 -3.50 -12.76
N LYS A 187 -5.39 -4.27 -12.13
CA LYS A 187 -4.24 -4.89 -12.80
C LYS A 187 -4.11 -6.36 -12.48
N THR A 188 -3.52 -7.09 -13.42
CA THR A 188 -3.10 -8.48 -13.16
C THR A 188 -1.83 -8.53 -12.32
N ALA A 189 -1.73 -9.54 -11.45
CA ALA A 189 -0.53 -9.80 -10.67
C ALA A 189 -0.35 -11.29 -10.42
N HIS A 190 -0.04 -12.03 -11.47
CA HIS A 190 0.10 -13.49 -11.41
C HIS A 190 1.56 -13.97 -11.45
N ASN A 191 2.52 -13.06 -11.63
CA ASN A 191 3.95 -13.38 -11.67
C ASN A 191 4.81 -12.22 -11.10
N ILE A 192 6.08 -12.50 -10.88
CA ILE A 192 7.05 -11.53 -10.34
C ILE A 192 7.22 -10.32 -11.27
N LYS A 193 7.16 -10.51 -12.59
CA LYS A 193 7.29 -9.43 -13.57
C LYS A 193 6.19 -8.38 -13.38
N SER A 194 4.94 -8.81 -13.22
CA SER A 194 3.80 -7.91 -12.95
C SER A 194 4.00 -7.10 -11.64
N LEU A 195 4.67 -7.69 -10.65
CA LEU A 195 4.96 -7.03 -9.37
C LEU A 195 6.13 -6.03 -9.49
N VAL A 196 7.12 -6.31 -10.33
CA VAL A 196 8.21 -5.36 -10.64
C VAL A 196 7.65 -4.15 -11.37
N GLU A 197 6.83 -4.35 -12.39
CA GLU A 197 6.15 -3.26 -13.11
C GLU A 197 5.32 -2.38 -12.17
N LEU A 198 4.66 -3.00 -11.17
CA LEU A 198 3.92 -2.25 -10.14
C LEU A 198 4.86 -1.40 -9.28
N SER A 199 6.00 -1.93 -8.88
CA SER A 199 7.01 -1.19 -8.10
C SER A 199 7.50 0.04 -8.87
N ASP A 200 7.72 -0.08 -10.18
CA ASP A 200 8.13 1.02 -11.04
C ASP A 200 7.02 2.09 -11.17
N ILE A 201 5.77 1.67 -11.30
CA ILE A 201 4.61 2.58 -11.33
C ILE A 201 4.49 3.37 -10.03
N ILE A 202 4.63 2.72 -8.88
CA ILE A 202 4.59 3.38 -7.57
C ILE A 202 5.76 4.38 -7.43
N SER A 203 6.91 4.07 -8.04
CA SER A 203 8.10 4.92 -8.00
C SER A 203 8.03 6.09 -8.99
N SER A 204 7.44 5.88 -10.17
CA SER A 204 7.30 6.92 -11.23
C SER A 204 6.30 8.01 -10.84
N ASP A 205 5.23 7.65 -10.13
CA ASP A 205 4.25 8.62 -9.60
C ASP A 205 4.90 9.65 -8.66
N ASP A 206 5.95 9.23 -7.95
CA ASP A 206 6.80 10.12 -7.15
C ASP A 206 7.60 11.11 -8.03
N GLN A 207 8.03 10.71 -9.23
CA GLN A 207 8.75 11.58 -10.15
C GLN A 207 7.82 12.58 -10.84
N GLU A 208 6.64 12.15 -11.25
CA GLU A 208 5.66 13.02 -11.94
C GLU A 208 5.07 14.07 -10.99
N SER A 209 4.85 13.71 -9.74
CA SER A 209 4.53 14.67 -8.67
C SER A 209 5.65 15.70 -8.45
N ARG A 210 6.94 15.29 -8.62
CA ARG A 210 8.10 16.20 -8.58
C ARG A 210 8.14 17.15 -9.78
N TYR A 211 7.75 16.68 -10.96
CA TYR A 211 7.70 17.49 -12.18
C TYR A 211 6.61 18.54 -12.09
N ARG A 212 5.39 18.17 -11.72
CA ARG A 212 4.25 19.10 -11.57
C ARG A 212 4.52 20.22 -10.54
N LEU A 213 5.15 19.89 -9.42
CA LEU A 213 5.52 20.89 -8.39
C LEU A 213 6.64 21.84 -8.85
N ARG A 214 7.49 21.44 -9.80
CA ARG A 214 8.54 22.32 -10.36
C ARG A 214 7.98 23.38 -11.32
N PHE A 215 6.92 23.06 -12.04
CA PHE A 215 6.33 23.93 -13.06
C PHE A 215 5.08 24.70 -12.61
N ALA A 216 4.50 24.37 -11.46
CA ALA A 216 3.38 25.11 -10.87
C ALA A 216 3.79 26.37 -10.10
N ASN A 217 5.09 26.63 -9.91
CA ASN A 217 5.66 27.77 -9.19
C ASN A 217 6.68 28.56 -10.04
N GLY A 218 6.54 28.51 -11.36
CA GLY A 218 7.31 29.33 -12.33
C GLY A 218 6.45 30.44 -12.92
#